data_04bd14d13a40e54c25e78a36e7843abc
#
_entry.id   04bd14d13a40e54c25e78a36e7843abc
#
_cell.length_a   1.000
_cell.length_b   1.000
_cell.length_c   1.000
_cell.angle_alpha   90.00
_cell.angle_beta   90.00
_cell.angle_gamma   90.00
#
_symmetry.space_group_name_H-M   'P 1'
#
loop_
_entity.id
_entity.type
_entity.pdbx_description
1 polymer ?
#
loop_
_entity_poly.entity_id
_entity_poly.type
_entity_poly.pdbx_seq_one_letter_code
_entity_poly.pdbx_strand_id
1 'polypeptide(L)'
;MARPVRRGARGSAGAARGRASARAGFTVMELVIALAIMVLLAGIAIPSLSTAMMLEQRRAARRLAMTYAQLHDEAILRNRTFRIAYHIDEGYYEIESGEPGVMIFDSWEARENAQENQDDLKDEMDEQELRAYLERNSFKRVEGQYGGKIELPSNMRFKSIYTPQYEEPIEPAEFAKKKKRSKSAKGDDDQPQVVYSYVFADGFSEYTVVQLVERDDEEEGFTITIDPLSGKVDFYYELVDRHDAFENLPDEGPQLD
;
A
#
# COMPACT_ATOMS: atom_id res chain seq x y z
N MET A 1 -21.23 66.11 -81.58
CA MET A 1 -19.96 66.70 -82.04
C MET A 1 -18.88 66.37 -81.00
N ALA A 2 -17.73 65.91 -81.48
CA ALA A 2 -16.43 65.78 -80.79
C ALA A 2 -16.19 64.48 -79.90
N ARG A 3 -15.50 63.57 -80.53
CA ARG A 3 -14.46 62.70 -79.93
C ARG A 3 -13.34 63.59 -79.34
N PRO A 4 -12.49 63.17 -78.41
CA PRO A 4 -11.57 62.02 -78.53
C PRO A 4 -11.11 61.44 -77.11
N VAL A 5 -10.34 60.50 -77.23
CA VAL A 5 -8.95 60.11 -76.97
C VAL A 5 -8.73 59.06 -75.90
N ARG A 6 -8.27 57.86 -76.34
CA ARG A 6 -7.64 56.80 -75.59
C ARG A 6 -6.35 57.27 -74.90
N ARG A 7 -6.17 56.86 -73.63
CA ARG A 7 -4.83 56.70 -73.06
C ARG A 7 -4.73 55.37 -72.38
N GLY A 8 -3.81 54.59 -72.88
CA GLY A 8 -3.46 53.31 -72.36
C GLY A 8 -2.76 53.40 -71.03
N ALA A 9 -3.13 52.53 -70.07
CA ALA A 9 -2.37 52.29 -68.87
C ALA A 9 -1.62 51.01 -69.01
N ARG A 10 -0.31 51.14 -68.95
CA ARG A 10 0.64 50.02 -68.90
C ARG A 10 0.47 49.24 -67.64
N GLY A 11 0.13 47.95 -67.74
CA GLY A 11 0.17 47.03 -66.63
C GLY A 11 1.61 46.77 -66.19
N SER A 12 1.89 47.08 -64.91
CA SER A 12 3.11 46.62 -64.26
C SER A 12 2.82 45.21 -63.67
N ALA A 13 3.44 44.20 -64.36
CA ALA A 13 3.46 42.86 -63.84
C ALA A 13 4.34 42.82 -62.53
N GLY A 14 3.72 42.82 -61.40
CA GLY A 14 4.39 42.56 -60.10
C GLY A 14 4.80 41.10 -60.07
N ALA A 15 6.07 40.82 -60.27
CA ALA A 15 6.63 39.49 -60.02
C ALA A 15 6.55 39.16 -58.54
N ALA A 16 5.59 38.32 -58.18
CA ALA A 16 5.54 37.67 -56.88
C ALA A 16 6.78 36.75 -56.78
N ARG A 17 7.81 37.24 -56.09
CA ARG A 17 8.93 36.41 -55.66
C ARG A 17 8.40 35.45 -54.59
N GLY A 18 8.07 34.23 -55.01
CA GLY A 18 7.85 33.11 -54.11
C GLY A 18 9.12 32.90 -53.29
N ARG A 19 9.03 33.21 -51.98
CA ARG A 19 10.03 32.77 -51.03
C ARG A 19 9.97 31.24 -51.00
N ALA A 20 10.90 30.61 -51.68
CA ALA A 20 11.17 29.21 -51.49
C ALA A 20 11.61 29.05 -50.05
N SER A 21 10.73 28.48 -49.23
CA SER A 21 11.04 28.00 -47.87
C SER A 21 12.13 26.93 -48.04
N ALA A 22 13.36 27.30 -47.77
CA ALA A 22 14.46 26.36 -47.70
C ALA A 22 14.10 25.37 -46.56
N ARG A 23 13.79 24.14 -46.91
CA ARG A 23 13.74 23.03 -45.94
C ARG A 23 15.17 22.84 -45.47
N ALA A 24 15.50 23.45 -44.34
CA ALA A 24 16.73 23.20 -43.63
C ALA A 24 16.71 21.73 -43.17
N GLY A 25 17.44 20.87 -43.79
CA GLY A 25 17.72 19.52 -43.32
C GLY A 25 18.65 19.60 -42.11
N PHE A 26 18.42 18.77 -41.12
CA PHE A 26 19.34 18.64 -40.00
C PHE A 26 20.72 18.17 -40.45
N THR A 27 21.76 18.82 -39.96
CA THR A 27 23.13 18.35 -40.22
C THR A 27 23.45 17.18 -39.30
N VAL A 28 24.34 16.29 -39.79
CA VAL A 28 24.83 15.16 -38.96
C VAL A 28 25.44 15.65 -37.64
N MET A 29 26.14 16.80 -37.72
CA MET A 29 26.75 17.43 -36.53
C MET A 29 25.70 17.86 -35.50
N GLU A 30 24.59 18.42 -35.92
CA GLU A 30 23.48 18.84 -35.05
C GLU A 30 22.81 17.65 -34.39
N LEU A 31 22.67 16.54 -35.12
CA LEU A 31 22.14 15.29 -34.60
C LEU A 31 23.06 14.69 -33.55
N VAL A 32 24.37 14.69 -33.75
CA VAL A 32 25.37 14.22 -32.78
C VAL A 32 25.36 15.08 -31.52
N ILE A 33 25.29 16.40 -31.64
CA ILE A 33 25.22 17.33 -30.53
C ILE A 33 23.92 17.12 -29.74
N ALA A 34 22.77 16.99 -30.40
CA ALA A 34 21.49 16.73 -29.76
C ALA A 34 21.51 15.40 -29.01
N LEU A 35 22.10 14.36 -29.57
CA LEU A 35 22.22 13.05 -28.93
C LEU A 35 23.16 13.10 -27.72
N ALA A 36 24.28 13.83 -27.80
CA ALA A 36 25.19 14.05 -26.69
C ALA A 36 24.50 14.79 -25.53
N ILE A 37 23.69 15.81 -25.81
CA ILE A 37 22.91 16.52 -24.82
C ILE A 37 21.85 15.61 -24.18
N MET A 38 21.16 14.80 -24.99
CA MET A 38 20.17 13.85 -24.47
C MET A 38 20.80 12.81 -23.49
N VAL A 39 21.96 12.26 -23.86
CA VAL A 39 22.70 11.32 -23.00
C VAL A 39 23.14 11.99 -21.68
N LEU A 40 23.62 13.23 -21.76
CA LEU A 40 24.04 14.00 -20.58
C LEU A 40 22.83 14.27 -19.66
N LEU A 41 21.69 14.69 -20.21
CA LEU A 41 20.47 14.94 -19.45
C LEU A 41 19.91 13.64 -18.84
N ALA A 42 19.93 12.54 -19.59
CA ALA A 42 19.51 11.23 -19.10
C ALA A 42 20.37 10.76 -17.93
N GLY A 43 21.69 10.99 -18.00
CA GLY A 43 22.64 10.65 -16.94
C GLY A 43 22.37 11.36 -15.60
N ILE A 44 21.72 12.53 -15.63
CA ILE A 44 21.35 13.29 -14.42
C ILE A 44 19.91 12.90 -13.98
N ALA A 45 19.00 12.69 -14.91
CA ALA A 45 17.59 12.46 -14.63
C ALA A 45 17.32 11.09 -13.99
N ILE A 46 18.00 10.03 -14.46
CA ILE A 46 17.78 8.66 -13.97
C ILE A 46 18.09 8.51 -12.46
N PRO A 47 19.26 8.94 -11.95
CA PRO A 47 19.56 8.83 -10.52
C PRO A 47 18.60 9.62 -9.62
N SER A 48 18.13 10.78 -10.08
CA SER A 48 17.22 11.62 -9.30
C SER A 48 15.83 10.99 -9.15
N LEU A 49 15.38 10.27 -10.15
CA LEU A 49 14.09 9.59 -10.14
C LEU A 49 14.10 8.40 -9.16
N SER A 50 15.12 7.56 -9.19
CA SER A 50 15.26 6.42 -8.27
C SER A 50 15.33 6.87 -6.80
N THR A 51 16.05 7.96 -6.52
CA THR A 51 16.11 8.54 -5.17
C THR A 51 14.73 9.03 -4.70
N ALA A 52 13.95 9.66 -5.57
CA ALA A 52 12.60 10.12 -5.24
C ALA A 52 11.66 8.95 -4.92
N MET A 53 11.71 7.87 -5.69
CA MET A 53 10.93 6.66 -5.47
C MET A 53 11.28 5.98 -4.14
N MET A 54 12.57 5.84 -3.82
CA MET A 54 13.03 5.29 -2.53
C MET A 54 12.56 6.12 -1.35
N LEU A 55 12.53 7.45 -1.46
CA LEU A 55 12.01 8.33 -0.40
C LEU A 55 10.51 8.14 -0.18
N GLU A 56 9.75 7.93 -1.24
CA GLU A 56 8.32 7.67 -1.16
C GLU A 56 8.02 6.33 -0.46
N GLN A 57 8.73 5.28 -0.81
CA GLN A 57 8.65 3.96 -0.15
C GLN A 57 8.95 4.07 1.36
N ARG A 58 10.06 4.72 1.72
CA ARG A 58 10.42 4.94 3.13
C ARG A 58 9.37 5.73 3.90
N ARG A 59 8.75 6.72 3.27
CA ARG A 59 7.65 7.49 3.87
C ARG A 59 6.41 6.64 4.09
N ALA A 60 6.06 5.81 3.12
CA ALA A 60 4.90 4.91 3.23
C ALA A 60 5.09 3.88 4.35
N ALA A 61 6.25 3.22 4.40
CA ALA A 61 6.56 2.25 5.44
C ALA A 61 6.60 2.90 6.84
N ARG A 62 7.25 4.06 6.98
CA ARG A 62 7.24 4.82 8.23
C ARG A 62 5.84 5.29 8.62
N ARG A 63 5.00 5.68 7.65
CA ARG A 63 3.61 6.06 7.91
C ARG A 63 2.85 4.90 8.55
N LEU A 64 3.00 3.68 8.04
CA LEU A 64 2.38 2.51 8.64
C LEU A 64 2.88 2.27 10.07
N ALA A 65 4.19 2.33 10.31
CA ALA A 65 4.77 2.20 11.65
C ALA A 65 4.24 3.27 12.62
N MET A 66 4.18 4.53 12.19
CA MET A 66 3.63 5.63 12.99
C MET A 66 2.12 5.47 13.23
N THR A 67 1.39 4.89 12.27
CA THR A 67 -0.03 4.59 12.44
C THR A 67 -0.25 3.62 13.60
N TYR A 68 0.55 2.58 13.73
CA TYR A 68 0.47 1.66 14.88
C TYR A 68 0.70 2.36 16.20
N ALA A 69 1.78 3.13 16.32
CA ALA A 69 2.09 3.87 17.55
C ALA A 69 0.94 4.82 17.93
N GLN A 70 0.36 5.50 16.96
CA GLN A 70 -0.78 6.38 17.19
C GLN A 70 -2.05 5.62 17.57
N LEU A 71 -2.32 4.47 16.94
CA LEU A 71 -3.49 3.65 17.28
C LEU A 71 -3.38 3.07 18.69
N HIS A 72 -2.17 2.72 19.13
CA HIS A 72 -1.92 2.27 20.49
C HIS A 72 -2.33 3.36 21.51
N ASP A 73 -1.89 4.60 21.32
CA ASP A 73 -2.26 5.72 22.17
C ASP A 73 -3.77 6.01 22.11
N GLU A 74 -4.35 6.01 20.92
CA GLU A 74 -5.79 6.24 20.71
C GLU A 74 -6.65 5.12 21.35
N ALA A 75 -6.21 3.88 21.32
CA ALA A 75 -6.91 2.75 21.91
C ALA A 75 -7.08 2.94 23.42
N ILE A 76 -6.01 3.30 24.10
CA ILE A 76 -6.01 3.59 25.54
C ILE A 76 -6.85 4.83 25.85
N LEU A 77 -6.61 5.94 25.12
CA LEU A 77 -7.27 7.22 25.39
C LEU A 77 -8.78 7.17 25.17
N ARG A 78 -9.22 6.46 24.14
CA ARG A 78 -10.65 6.37 23.79
C ARG A 78 -11.33 5.14 24.37
N ASN A 79 -10.58 4.26 25.03
CA ASN A 79 -11.07 2.97 25.51
C ASN A 79 -11.80 2.21 24.40
N ARG A 80 -11.12 2.01 23.25
CA ARG A 80 -11.64 1.33 22.06
C ARG A 80 -10.62 0.35 21.52
N THR A 81 -11.11 -0.73 20.93
CA THR A 81 -10.27 -1.64 20.17
C THR A 81 -10.17 -1.15 18.73
N PHE A 82 -8.95 -1.05 18.22
CA PHE A 82 -8.67 -0.76 16.81
C PHE A 82 -8.13 -2.00 16.12
N ARG A 83 -8.30 -2.03 14.80
CA ARG A 83 -7.59 -2.99 13.97
C ARG A 83 -7.18 -2.36 12.66
N ILE A 84 -6.09 -2.86 12.10
CA ILE A 84 -5.68 -2.55 10.74
C ILE A 84 -6.10 -3.72 9.86
N ALA A 85 -6.90 -3.42 8.84
CA ALA A 85 -7.33 -4.37 7.82
C ALA A 85 -6.39 -4.22 6.62
N TYR A 86 -5.57 -5.21 6.37
CA TYR A 86 -4.63 -5.24 5.25
C TYR A 86 -5.24 -5.95 4.06
N HIS A 87 -5.43 -5.24 2.98
CA HIS A 87 -5.82 -5.77 1.68
C HIS A 87 -4.55 -6.08 0.89
N ILE A 88 -4.00 -7.27 1.11
CA ILE A 88 -2.64 -7.62 0.71
C ILE A 88 -2.47 -7.60 -0.81
N ASP A 89 -3.42 -8.17 -1.54
CA ASP A 89 -3.37 -8.28 -2.99
C ASP A 89 -3.58 -6.92 -3.68
N GLU A 90 -4.41 -6.06 -3.09
CA GLU A 90 -4.72 -4.73 -3.63
C GLU A 90 -3.70 -3.67 -3.22
N GLY A 91 -2.85 -3.95 -2.23
CA GLY A 91 -1.78 -3.06 -1.81
C GLY A 91 -2.23 -1.83 -1.03
N TYR A 92 -3.22 -1.98 -0.15
CA TYR A 92 -3.68 -0.92 0.74
C TYR A 92 -4.07 -1.45 2.11
N TYR A 93 -4.25 -0.56 3.07
CA TYR A 93 -4.79 -0.89 4.38
C TYR A 93 -5.81 0.15 4.84
N GLU A 94 -6.68 -0.25 5.74
CA GLU A 94 -7.71 0.58 6.36
C GLU A 94 -7.69 0.41 7.87
N ILE A 95 -8.17 1.43 8.59
CA ILE A 95 -8.24 1.42 10.04
C ILE A 95 -9.70 1.33 10.45
N GLU A 96 -9.99 0.38 11.31
CA GLU A 96 -11.32 0.15 11.84
C GLU A 96 -11.27 0.20 13.37
N SER A 97 -12.39 0.59 14.00
CA SER A 97 -12.55 0.62 15.45
C SER A 97 -13.80 -0.14 15.88
N GLY A 98 -13.67 -0.86 16.99
CA GLY A 98 -14.75 -1.56 17.65
C GLY A 98 -14.89 -1.14 19.12
N GLU A 99 -15.93 -1.61 19.79
CA GLU A 99 -16.08 -1.44 21.23
C GLU A 99 -14.98 -2.21 21.99
N PRO A 100 -14.67 -1.86 23.26
CA PRO A 100 -13.60 -2.53 24.03
C PRO A 100 -13.81 -4.03 24.20
N GLY A 101 -15.06 -4.47 24.27
CA GLY A 101 -15.44 -5.87 24.39
C GLY A 101 -15.87 -6.51 23.07
N VAL A 102 -15.43 -5.97 21.93
CA VAL A 102 -15.72 -6.57 20.63
C VAL A 102 -15.14 -7.98 20.56
N MET A 103 -15.89 -8.89 19.99
CA MET A 103 -15.44 -10.28 19.85
C MET A 103 -14.27 -10.36 18.85
N ILE A 104 -13.19 -10.94 19.30
CA ILE A 104 -11.98 -11.19 18.50
C ILE A 104 -11.75 -12.69 18.50
N PHE A 105 -11.47 -13.20 17.33
CA PHE A 105 -11.24 -14.62 17.11
C PHE A 105 -9.73 -14.90 17.10
N ASP A 106 -9.36 -15.99 17.74
CA ASP A 106 -7.97 -16.47 17.83
C ASP A 106 -7.45 -17.08 16.51
N SER A 107 -8.38 -17.41 15.61
CA SER A 107 -8.04 -17.89 14.27
C SER A 107 -8.99 -17.34 13.21
N TRP A 108 -8.55 -17.37 11.95
CA TRP A 108 -9.37 -16.92 10.84
C TRP A 108 -10.56 -17.87 10.60
N GLU A 109 -10.39 -19.17 10.84
CA GLU A 109 -11.44 -20.19 10.74
C GLU A 109 -12.53 -19.95 11.77
N ALA A 110 -12.15 -19.61 13.02
CA ALA A 110 -13.12 -19.29 14.06
C ALA A 110 -13.96 -18.08 13.70
N ARG A 111 -13.36 -17.08 13.04
CA ARG A 111 -14.05 -15.90 12.54
C ARG A 111 -15.01 -16.23 11.40
N GLU A 112 -14.58 -17.04 10.43
CA GLU A 112 -15.40 -17.48 9.31
C GLU A 112 -16.61 -18.28 9.80
N ASN A 113 -16.39 -19.25 10.67
CA ASN A 113 -17.46 -20.03 11.32
C ASN A 113 -18.45 -19.13 12.07
N ALA A 114 -17.97 -18.09 12.76
CA ALA A 114 -18.84 -17.16 13.46
C ALA A 114 -19.65 -16.29 12.49
N GLN A 115 -19.13 -15.96 11.33
CA GLN A 115 -19.88 -15.24 10.29
C GLN A 115 -20.96 -16.11 9.66
N GLU A 116 -20.66 -17.37 9.38
CA GLU A 116 -21.65 -18.33 8.87
C GLU A 116 -22.79 -18.56 9.86
N ASN A 117 -22.48 -18.65 11.15
CA ASN A 117 -23.46 -18.84 12.22
C ASN A 117 -24.28 -17.56 12.55
N GLN A 118 -23.97 -16.41 11.98
CA GLN A 118 -24.77 -15.19 12.20
C GLN A 118 -26.20 -15.31 11.70
N ASP A 119 -26.47 -16.15 10.72
CA ASP A 119 -27.83 -16.38 10.22
C ASP A 119 -28.65 -17.18 11.22
N ASP A 120 -28.04 -18.11 11.96
CA ASP A 120 -28.70 -18.86 13.03
C ASP A 120 -29.07 -17.96 14.22
N LEU A 121 -28.21 -16.96 14.53
CA LEU A 121 -28.47 -15.97 15.57
C LEU A 121 -29.70 -15.08 15.24
N LYS A 122 -30.02 -14.86 13.98
CA LYS A 122 -31.21 -14.10 13.58
C LYS A 122 -32.51 -14.81 13.91
N ASP A 123 -32.49 -16.13 13.95
CA ASP A 123 -33.64 -16.94 14.28
C ASP A 123 -33.85 -17.09 15.80
N GLU A 124 -32.77 -16.90 16.59
CA GLU A 124 -32.79 -17.07 18.04
C GLU A 124 -32.99 -15.77 18.84
N MET A 125 -32.65 -14.61 18.27
CA MET A 125 -32.70 -13.30 18.91
C MET A 125 -33.85 -12.44 18.38
N ASP A 126 -34.39 -11.58 19.24
CA ASP A 126 -35.29 -10.54 18.75
C ASP A 126 -34.52 -9.45 17.97
N GLU A 127 -35.26 -8.66 17.18
CA GLU A 127 -34.66 -7.65 16.29
C GLU A 127 -33.84 -6.60 17.06
N GLN A 128 -34.19 -6.26 18.30
CA GLN A 128 -33.48 -5.27 19.11
C GLN A 128 -32.22 -5.87 19.71
N GLU A 129 -32.30 -7.11 20.21
CA GLU A 129 -31.16 -7.85 20.76
C GLU A 129 -30.13 -8.14 19.66
N LEU A 130 -30.56 -8.55 18.48
CA LEU A 130 -29.69 -8.79 17.35
C LEU A 130 -28.97 -7.52 16.90
N ARG A 131 -29.67 -6.38 16.81
CA ARG A 131 -29.04 -5.10 16.48
C ARG A 131 -27.98 -4.69 17.50
N ALA A 132 -28.30 -4.82 18.79
CA ALA A 132 -27.37 -4.50 19.87
C ALA A 132 -26.14 -5.44 19.86
N TYR A 133 -26.36 -6.74 19.58
CA TYR A 133 -25.28 -7.72 19.42
C TYR A 133 -24.36 -7.38 18.25
N LEU A 134 -24.93 -7.13 17.07
CA LEU A 134 -24.17 -6.79 15.87
C LEU A 134 -23.43 -5.45 16.03
N GLU A 135 -24.04 -4.45 16.66
CA GLU A 135 -23.39 -3.16 16.89
C GLU A 135 -22.20 -3.29 17.85
N ARG A 136 -22.32 -4.10 18.90
CA ARG A 136 -21.25 -4.37 19.86
C ARG A 136 -20.09 -5.14 19.25
N ASN A 137 -20.40 -6.09 18.36
CA ASN A 137 -19.40 -6.98 17.75
C ASN A 137 -18.96 -6.56 16.36
N SER A 138 -19.27 -5.32 15.95
CA SER A 138 -18.86 -4.80 14.65
C SER A 138 -17.65 -3.88 14.76
N PHE A 139 -16.77 -4.00 13.77
CA PHE A 139 -15.75 -2.99 13.49
C PHE A 139 -16.28 -2.01 12.45
N LYS A 140 -16.08 -0.72 12.71
CA LYS A 140 -16.48 0.35 11.79
C LYS A 140 -15.23 1.08 11.34
N ARG A 141 -15.18 1.41 10.06
CA ARG A 141 -14.09 2.22 9.51
C ARG A 141 -13.99 3.54 10.27
N VAL A 142 -12.76 3.91 10.64
CA VAL A 142 -12.50 5.18 11.33
C VAL A 142 -12.62 6.32 10.34
N GLU A 143 -13.29 7.39 10.72
CA GLU A 143 -13.38 8.64 9.96
C GLU A 143 -12.35 9.66 10.46
N GLY A 144 -12.00 10.64 9.62
CA GLY A 144 -11.10 11.73 9.99
C GLY A 144 -9.65 11.49 9.62
N GLN A 145 -8.72 11.79 10.53
CA GLN A 145 -7.27 11.76 10.28
C GLN A 145 -6.73 10.40 9.81
N TYR A 146 -7.35 9.33 10.30
CA TYR A 146 -7.03 7.93 9.95
C TYR A 146 -8.04 7.33 8.98
N GLY A 147 -8.98 8.15 8.50
CA GLY A 147 -10.10 7.68 7.68
C GLY A 147 -9.69 7.37 6.26
N GLY A 148 -10.32 6.32 5.74
CA GLY A 148 -10.22 5.95 4.35
C GLY A 148 -9.14 4.91 4.04
N LYS A 149 -9.05 4.60 2.77
CA LYS A 149 -8.10 3.70 2.16
C LYS A 149 -6.71 4.35 2.13
N ILE A 150 -5.72 3.70 2.74
CA ILE A 150 -4.33 4.15 2.71
C ILE A 150 -3.57 3.24 1.74
N GLU A 151 -3.33 3.75 0.55
CA GLU A 151 -2.65 3.00 -0.52
C GLU A 151 -1.14 3.04 -0.33
N LEU A 152 -0.48 1.91 -0.64
CA LEU A 152 0.97 1.87 -0.82
C LEU A 152 1.36 2.56 -2.13
N PRO A 153 2.57 3.12 -2.24
CA PRO A 153 3.12 3.60 -3.51
C PRO A 153 3.05 2.50 -4.58
N SER A 154 2.85 2.91 -5.83
CA SER A 154 2.66 1.96 -6.95
C SER A 154 3.84 1.00 -7.18
N ASN A 155 5.04 1.42 -6.76
CA ASN A 155 6.27 0.63 -6.81
C ASN A 155 6.53 -0.21 -5.55
N MET A 156 5.57 -0.26 -4.60
CA MET A 156 5.67 -0.98 -3.34
C MET A 156 4.51 -1.94 -3.18
N ARG A 157 4.72 -3.03 -2.46
CA ARG A 157 3.69 -4.02 -2.14
C ARG A 157 3.98 -4.70 -0.80
N PHE A 158 2.97 -5.33 -0.24
CA PHE A 158 3.15 -6.26 0.86
C PHE A 158 3.91 -7.51 0.34
N LYS A 159 4.90 -7.98 1.10
CA LYS A 159 5.55 -9.27 0.87
C LYS A 159 4.88 -10.34 1.71
N SER A 160 4.74 -10.07 2.99
CA SER A 160 4.05 -10.95 3.93
C SER A 160 3.54 -10.17 5.14
N ILE A 161 2.50 -10.70 5.77
CA ILE A 161 1.99 -10.22 7.05
C ILE A 161 1.81 -11.42 7.96
N TYR A 162 2.37 -11.33 9.15
CA TYR A 162 2.20 -12.30 10.19
C TYR A 162 1.43 -11.70 11.37
N THR A 163 0.43 -12.41 11.83
CA THR A 163 -0.26 -12.21 13.10
C THR A 163 -0.52 -13.58 13.74
N PRO A 164 -0.72 -13.68 15.07
CA PRO A 164 -0.95 -14.97 15.74
C PRO A 164 -2.20 -15.72 15.29
N GLN A 165 -3.10 -15.07 14.56
CA GLN A 165 -4.29 -15.70 13.99
C GLN A 165 -3.94 -16.75 12.92
N TYR A 166 -2.69 -16.78 12.44
CA TYR A 166 -2.21 -17.65 11.38
C TYR A 166 -0.95 -18.37 11.82
N GLU A 167 -0.82 -19.65 11.46
CA GLU A 167 0.39 -20.41 11.73
C GLU A 167 1.59 -19.90 10.93
N GLU A 168 1.36 -19.50 9.67
CA GLU A 168 2.37 -19.00 8.75
C GLU A 168 2.04 -17.58 8.30
N PRO A 169 3.06 -16.79 7.92
CA PRO A 169 2.84 -15.47 7.34
C PRO A 169 1.97 -15.55 6.07
N ILE A 170 1.00 -14.67 5.96
CA ILE A 170 0.14 -14.56 4.78
C ILE A 170 0.86 -13.76 3.71
N GLU A 171 0.98 -14.35 2.53
CA GLU A 171 1.63 -13.76 1.36
C GLU A 171 0.58 -13.40 0.30
N PRO A 172 0.77 -12.33 -0.51
CA PRO A 172 -0.07 -12.07 -1.66
C PRO A 172 -0.19 -13.30 -2.59
N ALA A 173 -1.32 -13.46 -3.24
CA ALA A 173 -1.61 -14.60 -4.13
C ALA A 173 -0.55 -14.78 -5.23
N GLU A 174 0.10 -13.70 -5.64
CA GLU A 174 1.19 -13.72 -6.63
C GLU A 174 2.42 -14.48 -6.11
N PHE A 175 2.83 -14.24 -4.86
CA PHE A 175 3.95 -14.94 -4.22
C PHE A 175 3.61 -16.39 -3.90
N ALA A 176 2.42 -16.64 -3.39
CA ALA A 176 1.93 -17.98 -3.10
C ALA A 176 1.94 -18.88 -4.35
N LYS A 177 1.56 -18.36 -5.53
CA LYS A 177 1.62 -19.06 -6.81
C LYS A 177 3.06 -19.36 -7.26
N LYS A 178 4.01 -18.46 -7.03
CA LYS A 178 5.44 -18.71 -7.34
C LYS A 178 6.00 -19.85 -6.47
N LYS A 179 5.66 -19.85 -5.18
CA LYS A 179 6.10 -20.87 -4.22
C LYS A 179 5.51 -22.26 -4.53
N LYS A 180 4.23 -22.33 -4.93
CA LYS A 180 3.56 -23.58 -5.37
C LYS A 180 4.19 -24.17 -6.63
N ARG A 181 4.68 -23.38 -7.58
CA ARG A 181 5.40 -23.86 -8.77
C ARG A 181 6.75 -24.49 -8.43
N SER A 182 7.39 -24.08 -7.33
CA SER A 182 8.68 -24.59 -6.87
C SER A 182 8.56 -25.85 -5.99
N LYS A 183 7.43 -26.00 -5.29
CA LYS A 183 7.16 -27.17 -4.44
C LYS A 183 5.85 -27.81 -4.89
N SER A 184 5.85 -29.11 -5.15
CA SER A 184 4.66 -29.92 -5.45
C SER A 184 3.77 -30.07 -4.20
N ALA A 185 3.32 -28.97 -3.62
CA ALA A 185 2.49 -28.94 -2.43
C ALA A 185 1.02 -28.74 -2.81
N LYS A 186 0.18 -29.66 -2.36
CA LYS A 186 -1.25 -29.40 -2.17
C LYS A 186 -1.38 -28.22 -1.21
N GLY A 187 -1.63 -27.05 -1.71
CA GLY A 187 -1.82 -25.87 -0.89
C GLY A 187 -3.25 -25.40 -1.02
N ASP A 188 -3.87 -25.15 0.10
CA ASP A 188 -5.17 -24.51 0.23
C ASP A 188 -5.27 -23.27 -0.65
N ASP A 189 -6.33 -23.22 -1.46
CA ASP A 189 -6.68 -22.04 -2.24
C ASP A 189 -7.42 -20.97 -1.36
N ASP A 190 -7.58 -21.23 -0.06
CA ASP A 190 -8.34 -20.45 0.91
C ASP A 190 -7.46 -19.56 1.79
N GLN A 191 -6.50 -18.82 1.22
CA GLN A 191 -5.85 -17.78 2.00
C GLN A 191 -6.78 -16.54 2.10
N PRO A 192 -6.89 -15.94 3.30
CA PRO A 192 -7.72 -14.76 3.48
C PRO A 192 -7.20 -13.60 2.64
N GLN A 193 -8.11 -12.94 1.92
CA GLN A 193 -7.78 -11.75 1.13
C GLN A 193 -7.46 -10.53 2.01
N VAL A 194 -7.95 -10.54 3.27
CA VAL A 194 -7.75 -9.46 4.24
C VAL A 194 -7.18 -10.04 5.53
N VAL A 195 -6.02 -9.54 5.94
CA VAL A 195 -5.40 -9.86 7.22
C VAL A 195 -5.67 -8.73 8.21
N TYR A 196 -5.95 -9.10 9.46
CA TYR A 196 -6.22 -8.14 10.52
C TYR A 196 -5.11 -8.17 11.57
N SER A 197 -4.80 -7.01 12.12
CA SER A 197 -3.93 -6.85 13.29
C SER A 197 -4.62 -5.93 14.29
N TYR A 198 -4.70 -6.35 15.53
CA TYR A 198 -5.48 -5.69 16.58
C TYR A 198 -4.61 -4.89 17.54
N VAL A 199 -5.20 -3.78 18.01
CA VAL A 199 -4.69 -2.93 19.07
C VAL A 199 -5.83 -2.76 20.08
N PHE A 200 -5.63 -3.24 21.30
CA PHE A 200 -6.67 -3.37 22.32
C PHE A 200 -6.78 -2.12 23.19
N ALA A 201 -7.97 -1.93 23.76
CA ALA A 201 -8.28 -0.80 24.63
C ALA A 201 -7.44 -0.74 25.92
N ASP A 202 -6.91 -1.87 26.36
CA ASP A 202 -6.06 -2.02 27.55
C ASP A 202 -4.58 -1.72 27.30
N GLY A 203 -4.21 -1.38 26.06
CA GLY A 203 -2.84 -1.07 25.66
C GLY A 203 -2.04 -2.26 25.16
N PHE A 204 -2.62 -3.46 25.10
CA PHE A 204 -2.00 -4.56 24.41
C PHE A 204 -2.16 -4.43 22.88
N SER A 205 -1.27 -5.01 22.15
CA SER A 205 -1.34 -5.12 20.69
C SER A 205 -1.16 -6.56 20.28
N GLU A 206 -1.75 -6.93 19.16
CA GLU A 206 -1.45 -8.22 18.60
C GLU A 206 -0.03 -8.22 18.00
N TYR A 207 0.72 -9.28 18.30
CA TYR A 207 2.01 -9.48 17.69
C TYR A 207 1.91 -9.43 16.18
N THR A 208 2.56 -8.49 15.56
CA THR A 208 2.43 -8.30 14.11
C THR A 208 3.79 -8.04 13.47
N VAL A 209 4.06 -8.74 12.37
CA VAL A 209 5.20 -8.48 11.50
C VAL A 209 4.69 -8.16 10.10
N VAL A 210 5.00 -6.98 9.60
CA VAL A 210 4.65 -6.55 8.24
C VAL A 210 5.91 -6.38 7.43
N GLN A 211 6.03 -7.12 6.34
CA GLN A 211 7.11 -6.97 5.37
C GLN A 211 6.58 -6.27 4.12
N LEU A 212 7.30 -5.23 3.71
CA LEU A 212 7.04 -4.44 2.53
C LEU A 212 8.23 -4.52 1.60
N VAL A 213 8.00 -4.73 0.31
CA VAL A 213 9.08 -4.82 -0.69
C VAL A 213 8.82 -3.90 -1.87
N GLU A 214 9.86 -3.60 -2.61
CA GLU A 214 9.73 -3.00 -3.93
C GLU A 214 9.09 -4.00 -4.90
N ARG A 215 8.27 -3.52 -5.80
CA ARG A 215 7.54 -4.39 -6.73
C ARG A 215 8.48 -5.14 -7.69
N ASP A 216 9.57 -4.51 -8.08
CA ASP A 216 10.54 -5.04 -9.03
C ASP A 216 11.74 -5.74 -8.33
N ASP A 217 11.90 -5.54 -7.01
CA ASP A 217 12.92 -6.17 -6.20
C ASP A 217 12.33 -6.76 -4.91
N GLU A 218 12.29 -8.08 -4.83
CA GLU A 218 11.73 -8.82 -3.68
C GLU A 218 12.74 -9.05 -2.56
N GLU A 219 14.00 -8.68 -2.76
CA GLU A 219 15.08 -8.87 -1.78
C GLU A 219 15.28 -7.63 -0.90
N GLU A 220 15.01 -6.44 -1.46
CA GLU A 220 15.07 -5.19 -0.72
C GLU A 220 13.70 -4.77 -0.19
N GLY A 221 13.65 -4.36 1.08
CA GLY A 221 12.39 -3.97 1.68
C GLY A 221 12.49 -3.42 3.08
N PHE A 222 11.34 -3.40 3.75
CA PHE A 222 11.19 -2.89 5.12
C PHE A 222 10.45 -3.94 5.94
N THR A 223 10.86 -4.06 7.21
CA THR A 223 10.12 -4.84 8.20
C THR A 223 9.65 -3.93 9.31
N ILE A 224 8.39 -4.07 9.69
CA ILE A 224 7.75 -3.38 10.81
C ILE A 224 7.29 -4.46 11.77
N THR A 225 7.68 -4.35 13.04
CA THR A 225 7.27 -5.26 14.08
C THR A 225 6.58 -4.50 15.21
N ILE A 226 5.58 -5.12 15.79
CA ILE A 226 4.82 -4.55 16.91
C ILE A 226 4.97 -5.46 18.11
N ASP A 227 5.50 -4.91 19.21
CA ASP A 227 5.59 -5.59 20.47
C ASP A 227 4.22 -5.65 21.16
N PRO A 228 3.72 -6.84 21.51
CA PRO A 228 2.37 -7.00 22.02
C PRO A 228 2.14 -6.36 23.39
N LEU A 229 3.15 -6.28 24.24
CA LEU A 229 3.01 -5.80 25.61
C LEU A 229 3.13 -4.28 25.73
N SER A 230 4.05 -3.70 24.97
CA SER A 230 4.36 -2.27 25.05
C SER A 230 3.77 -1.45 23.91
N GLY A 231 3.23 -2.09 22.87
CA GLY A 231 2.83 -1.42 21.64
C GLY A 231 4.00 -0.76 20.89
N LYS A 232 5.25 -1.06 21.32
CA LYS A 232 6.44 -0.51 20.68
C LYS A 232 6.53 -1.00 19.25
N VAL A 233 6.82 -0.08 18.35
CA VAL A 233 7.00 -0.37 16.93
C VAL A 233 8.47 -0.27 16.59
N ASP A 234 9.06 -1.37 16.14
CA ASP A 234 10.41 -1.39 15.59
C ASP A 234 10.35 -1.38 14.06
N PHE A 235 11.27 -0.65 13.47
CA PHE A 235 11.31 -0.42 12.03
C PHE A 235 12.70 -0.75 11.47
N TYR A 236 12.75 -1.74 10.59
CA TYR A 236 13.97 -2.21 9.94
C TYR A 236 13.99 -1.79 8.47
N TYR A 237 15.17 -1.42 7.97
CA TYR A 237 15.42 -1.08 6.56
C TYR A 237 15.85 -2.28 5.73
N GLU A 238 15.46 -3.46 6.18
CA GLU A 238 15.76 -4.75 5.59
C GLU A 238 14.61 -5.72 5.88
N LEU A 239 14.62 -6.84 5.19
CA LEU A 239 13.69 -7.93 5.46
C LEU A 239 14.26 -8.78 6.60
N VAL A 240 13.59 -8.72 7.75
CA VAL A 240 13.96 -9.49 8.93
C VAL A 240 12.97 -10.65 9.08
N ASP A 241 13.49 -11.84 9.29
CA ASP A 241 12.65 -13.00 9.60
C ASP A 241 11.92 -12.79 10.93
N ARG A 242 10.72 -13.36 11.07
CA ARG A 242 9.92 -13.21 12.30
C ARG A 242 10.66 -13.70 13.54
N HIS A 243 11.47 -14.75 13.42
CA HIS A 243 12.25 -15.28 14.53
C HIS A 243 13.35 -14.32 14.96
N ASP A 244 14.07 -13.73 14.01
CA ASP A 244 15.14 -12.77 14.28
C ASP A 244 14.60 -11.43 14.79
N ALA A 245 13.40 -11.05 14.37
CA ALA A 245 12.71 -9.85 14.83
C ALA A 245 12.36 -9.90 16.34
N PHE A 246 12.36 -11.08 16.93
CA PHE A 246 12.02 -11.33 18.34
C PHE A 246 13.16 -11.83 19.22
N GLU A 247 14.35 -11.96 18.69
CA GLU A 247 15.51 -12.36 19.50
C GLU A 247 15.77 -11.42 20.72
N ASN A 248 15.12 -10.26 20.73
CA ASN A 248 15.12 -9.32 21.87
C ASN A 248 13.90 -9.45 22.79
N LEU A 249 12.94 -10.35 22.53
CA LEU A 249 11.99 -10.73 23.56
C LEU A 249 12.75 -11.58 24.58
N PRO A 250 12.59 -11.29 25.90
CA PRO A 250 13.21 -12.13 26.91
C PRO A 250 12.76 -13.58 26.68
N ASP A 251 13.73 -14.41 26.37
CA ASP A 251 13.56 -15.85 26.29
C ASP A 251 12.85 -16.30 27.57
N GLU A 252 11.69 -16.95 27.38
CA GLU A 252 10.90 -17.61 28.41
C GLU A 252 10.50 -16.75 29.60
N GLY A 253 9.19 -16.59 29.78
CA GLY A 253 8.63 -16.06 31.03
C GLY A 253 9.23 -16.79 32.23
N PRO A 254 9.17 -16.18 33.44
CA PRO A 254 9.81 -16.73 34.63
C PRO A 254 9.40 -18.18 34.79
N GLN A 255 10.38 -19.09 34.74
CA GLN A 255 10.17 -20.46 35.15
C GLN A 255 9.74 -20.41 36.60
N LEU A 256 8.46 -20.69 36.82
CA LEU A 256 7.93 -20.88 38.15
C LEU A 256 8.41 -22.23 38.64
N ASP A 257 9.46 -22.17 39.49
CA ASP A 257 9.88 -23.30 40.31
C ASP A 257 8.82 -23.65 41.39
#